data_5ad2515b696011ebe23ffa8ab751873e
#
_entry.id   5ad2515b696011ebe23ffa8ab751873e
#
_cell.length_a   1.000
_cell.length_b   1.000
_cell.length_c   1.000
_cell.angle_alpha   90.00
_cell.angle_beta   90.00
_cell.angle_gamma   90.00
#
_symmetry.space_group_name_H-M   'P 1'
#
loop_
_entity.id
_entity.type
_entity.pdbx_description
1 polymer ?
#
loop_
_entity_poly.entity_id
_entity_poly.type
_entity_poly.pdbx_seq_one_letter_code
_entity_poly.pdbx_strand_id
1 'polypeptide(L)'
;MGHHTNQSDGVGHIATIRIDIREATADDLTSVVNLWGMLARHHEDISNDFTLAWNGKRKWAKYLEDKFDEISTKLIVAEEDGKVVGFMLCLLSPNTPVFKERKIGVISDVFVLEERRRKGVTKKMLDVAVKWFKKNKVRSVRLGVANDNLEARAVWRQMGFEPYMIYKRLDLDRKEMEPPVKTKRRKIVKQKKLEKRRGL
;
A
#
# COMPACT_ATOMS: atom_id res chain seq x y z
N MET A 1 -55.38 -41.53 3.43
CA MET A 1 -54.27 -41.44 2.49
C MET A 1 -53.81 -39.98 2.49
N GLY A 2 -52.79 -39.67 3.24
CA GLY A 2 -52.24 -38.31 3.37
C GLY A 2 -50.86 -38.30 2.75
N HIS A 3 -50.68 -37.56 1.66
CA HIS A 3 -49.36 -37.31 1.06
C HIS A 3 -48.65 -36.22 1.82
N HIS A 4 -47.59 -36.56 2.52
CA HIS A 4 -46.59 -35.62 3.01
C HIS A 4 -45.62 -35.33 1.87
N THR A 5 -45.68 -34.11 1.32
CA THR A 5 -44.62 -33.57 0.45
C THR A 5 -43.52 -33.02 1.32
N ASN A 6 -42.37 -33.68 1.29
CA ASN A 6 -41.16 -33.24 1.93
C ASN A 6 -40.52 -32.14 1.07
N GLN A 7 -40.59 -30.88 1.51
CA GLN A 7 -39.81 -29.79 0.95
C GLN A 7 -38.42 -29.86 1.53
N SER A 8 -37.47 -30.26 0.72
CA SER A 8 -36.05 -30.17 1.04
C SER A 8 -35.59 -28.71 0.89
N ASP A 9 -35.45 -28.03 2.00
CA ASP A 9 -34.85 -26.69 2.05
C ASP A 9 -33.41 -26.80 1.54
N GLY A 10 -33.20 -26.30 0.33
CA GLY A 10 -31.88 -26.09 -0.25
C GLY A 10 -31.16 -24.97 0.48
N VAL A 11 -30.42 -25.30 1.54
CA VAL A 11 -29.47 -24.38 2.18
C VAL A 11 -28.36 -24.13 1.16
N GLY A 12 -28.48 -23.01 0.44
CA GLY A 12 -27.42 -22.53 -0.46
C GLY A 12 -26.14 -22.37 0.34
N HIS A 13 -25.15 -23.22 0.10
CA HIS A 13 -23.80 -23.04 0.58
C HIS A 13 -23.27 -21.72 0.02
N ILE A 14 -23.32 -20.66 0.81
CA ILE A 14 -22.55 -19.45 0.52
C ILE A 14 -21.09 -19.85 0.64
N ALA A 15 -20.45 -20.16 -0.49
CA ALA A 15 -19.03 -20.44 -0.53
C ALA A 15 -18.30 -19.26 0.09
N THR A 16 -17.68 -19.47 1.25
CA THR A 16 -16.86 -18.43 1.89
C THR A 16 -15.69 -18.16 0.97
N ILE A 17 -15.70 -17.02 0.30
CA ILE A 17 -14.65 -16.58 -0.60
C ILE A 17 -13.35 -16.52 0.23
N ARG A 18 -12.43 -17.44 -0.03
CA ARG A 18 -11.16 -17.55 0.65
C ARG A 18 -10.07 -16.88 -0.18
N ILE A 19 -9.40 -15.88 0.41
CA ILE A 19 -8.21 -15.27 -0.18
C ILE A 19 -6.99 -15.88 0.49
N ASP A 20 -6.19 -16.60 -0.29
CA ASP A 20 -4.93 -17.20 0.14
C ASP A 20 -3.76 -16.24 -0.12
N ILE A 21 -2.82 -16.20 0.83
CA ILE A 21 -1.61 -15.38 0.72
C ILE A 21 -0.42 -16.33 0.57
N ARG A 22 0.30 -16.17 -0.51
CA ARG A 22 1.47 -17.01 -0.81
C ARG A 22 2.61 -16.21 -1.45
N GLU A 23 3.76 -16.79 -1.55
CA GLU A 23 4.84 -16.30 -2.40
C GLU A 23 4.44 -16.43 -3.87
N ALA A 24 4.84 -15.46 -4.67
CA ALA A 24 4.59 -15.48 -6.10
C ALA A 24 5.47 -16.53 -6.80
N THR A 25 4.97 -17.08 -7.88
CA THR A 25 5.70 -17.89 -8.85
C THR A 25 5.92 -17.10 -10.13
N ALA A 26 6.73 -17.62 -11.05
CA ALA A 26 6.95 -16.97 -12.36
C ALA A 26 5.64 -16.78 -13.15
N ASP A 27 4.67 -17.69 -12.98
CA ASP A 27 3.38 -17.64 -13.67
C ASP A 27 2.52 -16.44 -13.21
N ASP A 28 2.80 -15.90 -12.02
CA ASP A 28 2.07 -14.75 -11.48
C ASP A 28 2.53 -13.41 -12.06
N LEU A 29 3.73 -13.34 -12.65
CA LEU A 29 4.37 -12.07 -13.05
C LEU A 29 3.49 -11.24 -13.98
N THR A 30 2.84 -11.88 -14.96
CA THR A 30 1.92 -11.19 -15.87
C THR A 30 0.74 -10.55 -15.13
N SER A 31 0.15 -11.28 -14.18
CA SER A 31 -0.96 -10.78 -13.36
C SER A 31 -0.51 -9.63 -12.46
N VAL A 32 0.66 -9.75 -11.83
CA VAL A 32 1.25 -8.70 -11.00
C VAL A 32 1.55 -7.44 -11.81
N VAL A 33 2.10 -7.56 -13.03
CA VAL A 33 2.34 -6.42 -13.94
C VAL A 33 1.03 -5.71 -14.31
N ASN A 34 -0.06 -6.47 -14.49
CA ASN A 34 -1.36 -5.88 -14.77
C ASN A 34 -1.91 -5.12 -13.56
N LEU A 35 -1.83 -5.68 -12.36
CA LEU A 35 -2.22 -5.03 -11.12
C LEU A 35 -1.37 -3.79 -10.83
N TRP A 36 -0.04 -3.87 -11.09
CA TRP A 36 0.81 -2.70 -10.97
C TRP A 36 0.41 -1.56 -11.93
N GLY A 37 0.00 -1.90 -13.15
CA GLY A 37 -0.54 -0.91 -14.07
C GLY A 37 -1.80 -0.21 -13.55
N MET A 38 -2.61 -0.90 -12.73
CA MET A 38 -3.76 -0.28 -12.03
C MET A 38 -3.30 0.62 -10.87
N LEU A 39 -2.30 0.18 -10.11
CA LEU A 39 -1.67 0.98 -9.06
C LEU A 39 -1.09 2.28 -9.63
N ALA A 40 -0.38 2.19 -10.76
CA ALA A 40 0.24 3.34 -11.40
C ALA A 40 -0.82 4.38 -11.82
N ARG A 41 -1.92 3.95 -12.45
CA ARG A 41 -3.04 4.85 -12.78
C ARG A 41 -3.63 5.50 -11.53
N HIS A 42 -3.82 4.74 -10.47
CA HIS A 42 -4.29 5.31 -9.19
C HIS A 42 -3.34 6.39 -8.64
N HIS A 43 -2.03 6.22 -8.81
CA HIS A 43 -1.07 7.25 -8.42
C HIS A 43 -1.13 8.48 -9.34
N GLU A 44 -1.32 8.31 -10.65
CA GLU A 44 -1.52 9.43 -11.58
C GLU A 44 -2.76 10.25 -11.22
N ASP A 45 -3.85 9.60 -10.77
CA ASP A 45 -5.06 10.28 -10.30
C ASP A 45 -4.82 11.12 -9.02
N ILE A 46 -3.82 10.74 -8.20
CA ILE A 46 -3.46 11.49 -6.99
C ILE A 46 -2.60 12.70 -7.31
N SER A 47 -1.63 12.57 -8.23
CA SER A 47 -0.71 13.63 -8.59
C SER A 47 -0.07 13.39 -9.95
N ASN A 48 0.03 14.45 -10.75
CA ASN A 48 0.77 14.43 -12.03
C ASN A 48 2.26 14.07 -11.86
N ASP A 49 2.79 14.13 -10.63
CA ASP A 49 4.18 13.73 -10.35
C ASP A 49 4.43 12.24 -10.62
N PHE A 50 3.37 11.44 -10.65
CA PHE A 50 3.43 10.00 -10.88
C PHE A 50 3.08 9.63 -12.33
N THR A 51 2.97 10.60 -13.23
CA THR A 51 2.68 10.34 -14.64
C THR A 51 3.75 9.42 -15.25
N LEU A 52 3.31 8.29 -15.79
CA LEU A 52 4.21 7.31 -16.38
C LEU A 52 4.80 7.82 -17.70
N ALA A 53 6.06 7.49 -17.94
CA ALA A 53 6.60 7.53 -19.28
C ALA A 53 5.80 6.59 -20.20
N TRP A 54 5.75 6.87 -21.52
CA TRP A 54 4.99 6.07 -22.50
C TRP A 54 5.23 4.56 -22.42
N ASN A 55 6.40 4.11 -21.98
CA ASN A 55 6.76 2.70 -21.81
C ASN A 55 6.95 2.29 -20.36
N GLY A 56 6.41 3.06 -19.40
CA GLY A 56 6.61 2.89 -17.98
C GLY A 56 6.23 1.49 -17.49
N LYS A 57 5.07 0.98 -17.89
CA LYS A 57 4.63 -0.39 -17.54
C LYS A 57 5.61 -1.47 -18.01
N ARG A 58 6.14 -1.36 -19.24
CA ARG A 58 7.12 -2.31 -19.78
C ARG A 58 8.45 -2.24 -19.02
N LYS A 59 8.90 -1.04 -18.67
CA LYS A 59 10.12 -0.87 -17.86
C LYS A 59 9.96 -1.49 -16.47
N TRP A 60 8.81 -1.30 -15.84
CA TRP A 60 8.55 -1.91 -14.54
C TRP A 60 8.44 -3.44 -14.62
N ALA A 61 7.81 -3.98 -15.67
CA ALA A 61 7.78 -5.42 -15.90
C ALA A 61 9.20 -6.00 -15.99
N LYS A 62 10.07 -5.37 -16.78
CA LYS A 62 11.47 -5.78 -16.89
C LYS A 62 12.20 -5.68 -15.55
N TYR A 63 11.99 -4.60 -14.80
CA TYR A 63 12.55 -4.45 -13.46
C TYR A 63 12.09 -5.58 -12.53
N LEU A 64 10.79 -5.94 -12.56
CA LEU A 64 10.27 -7.02 -11.75
C LEU A 64 10.89 -8.37 -12.13
N GLU A 65 10.98 -8.69 -13.43
CA GLU A 65 11.64 -9.90 -13.92
C GLU A 65 13.09 -9.99 -13.44
N ASP A 66 13.86 -8.90 -13.55
CA ASP A 66 15.26 -8.86 -13.10
C ASP A 66 15.41 -9.03 -11.59
N LYS A 67 14.39 -8.62 -10.81
CA LYS A 67 14.39 -8.69 -9.36
C LYS A 67 13.79 -9.97 -8.80
N PHE A 68 13.00 -10.68 -9.57
CA PHE A 68 12.16 -11.77 -9.08
C PHE A 68 12.96 -12.89 -8.41
N ASP A 69 14.06 -13.30 -9.00
CA ASP A 69 14.93 -14.38 -8.50
C ASP A 69 16.01 -13.89 -7.53
N GLU A 70 16.08 -12.58 -7.23
CA GLU A 70 17.07 -12.07 -6.29
C GLU A 70 16.70 -12.46 -4.85
N ILE A 71 17.65 -12.98 -4.09
CA ILE A 71 17.48 -13.30 -2.66
C ILE A 71 17.08 -12.08 -1.80
N SER A 72 17.34 -10.88 -2.32
CA SER A 72 16.98 -9.60 -1.71
C SER A 72 15.53 -9.19 -1.98
N THR A 73 14.78 -9.96 -2.75
CA THR A 73 13.41 -9.68 -3.18
C THR A 73 12.45 -10.72 -2.62
N LYS A 74 11.25 -10.29 -2.28
CA LYS A 74 10.12 -11.13 -1.93
C LYS A 74 8.87 -10.56 -2.58
N LEU A 75 8.31 -11.30 -3.52
CA LEU A 75 7.01 -10.99 -4.11
C LEU A 75 5.94 -11.87 -3.46
N ILE A 76 4.93 -11.24 -2.88
CA ILE A 76 3.81 -11.88 -2.21
C ILE A 76 2.55 -11.58 -3.00
N VAL A 77 1.73 -12.59 -3.24
CA VAL A 77 0.44 -12.44 -3.92
C VAL A 77 -0.71 -12.86 -3.00
N ALA A 78 -1.84 -12.22 -3.22
CA ALA A 78 -3.14 -12.61 -2.70
C ALA A 78 -3.92 -13.26 -3.85
N GLU A 79 -4.32 -14.50 -3.67
CA GLU A 79 -5.03 -15.30 -4.66
C GLU A 79 -6.43 -15.65 -4.20
N GLU A 80 -7.39 -15.57 -5.12
CA GLU A 80 -8.76 -15.98 -4.93
C GLU A 80 -9.20 -16.79 -6.17
N ASP A 81 -9.62 -18.03 -5.97
CA ASP A 81 -10.09 -18.92 -7.04
C ASP A 81 -9.11 -18.99 -8.24
N GLY A 82 -7.81 -19.13 -7.96
CA GLY A 82 -6.75 -19.22 -8.97
C GLY A 82 -6.40 -17.88 -9.64
N LYS A 83 -6.94 -16.75 -9.17
CA LYS A 83 -6.66 -15.43 -9.72
C LYS A 83 -5.93 -14.55 -8.71
N VAL A 84 -4.87 -13.89 -9.17
CA VAL A 84 -4.15 -12.91 -8.34
C VAL A 84 -5.00 -11.63 -8.21
N VAL A 85 -5.43 -11.33 -6.98
CA VAL A 85 -6.28 -10.18 -6.64
C VAL A 85 -5.54 -9.08 -5.89
N GLY A 86 -4.26 -9.31 -5.58
CA GLY A 86 -3.39 -8.32 -4.93
C GLY A 86 -1.96 -8.80 -4.89
N PHE A 87 -1.03 -7.87 -4.69
CA PHE A 87 0.39 -8.18 -4.54
C PHE A 87 1.09 -7.22 -3.59
N MET A 88 2.25 -7.64 -3.08
CA MET A 88 3.18 -6.82 -2.29
C MET A 88 4.61 -7.16 -2.69
N LEU A 89 5.36 -6.17 -3.16
CA LEU A 89 6.78 -6.28 -3.49
C LEU A 89 7.61 -5.77 -2.32
N CYS A 90 8.45 -6.63 -1.77
CA CYS A 90 9.33 -6.36 -0.66
C CYS A 90 10.80 -6.52 -1.06
N LEU A 91 11.63 -5.61 -0.62
CA LEU A 91 13.06 -5.57 -0.94
C LEU A 91 13.90 -5.48 0.34
N LEU A 92 15.07 -6.15 0.33
CA LEU A 92 16.14 -5.86 1.25
C LEU A 92 17.04 -4.81 0.58
N SER A 93 17.14 -3.65 1.20
CA SER A 93 17.95 -2.55 0.67
C SER A 93 19.14 -2.25 1.59
N PRO A 94 20.33 -1.96 1.04
CA PRO A 94 21.41 -1.43 1.85
C PRO A 94 20.99 -0.10 2.47
N ASN A 95 21.38 0.10 3.72
CA ASN A 95 21.24 1.41 4.37
C ASN A 95 22.50 2.25 4.15
N THR A 96 22.39 3.56 4.38
CA THR A 96 23.55 4.45 4.31
C THR A 96 24.67 3.93 5.20
N PRO A 97 25.92 3.80 4.72
CA PRO A 97 27.02 3.10 5.42
C PRO A 97 27.38 3.67 6.79
N VAL A 98 27.02 4.92 7.06
CA VAL A 98 27.28 5.60 8.33
C VAL A 98 26.36 5.14 9.47
N PHE A 99 25.26 4.47 9.16
CA PHE A 99 24.31 4.02 10.16
C PHE A 99 24.69 2.63 10.71
N LYS A 100 24.35 2.39 11.98
CA LYS A 100 24.55 1.09 12.64
C LYS A 100 23.84 -0.05 11.92
N GLU A 101 22.62 0.19 11.46
CA GLU A 101 21.87 -0.77 10.69
C GLU A 101 22.32 -0.75 9.22
N ARG A 102 22.88 -1.85 8.75
CA ARG A 102 23.48 -1.96 7.42
C ARG A 102 22.44 -2.22 6.31
N LYS A 103 21.27 -2.74 6.67
CA LYS A 103 20.17 -3.03 5.74
C LYS A 103 18.82 -2.71 6.36
N ILE A 104 17.91 -2.35 5.49
CA ILE A 104 16.51 -2.05 5.80
C ILE A 104 15.61 -2.89 4.93
N GLY A 105 14.39 -3.15 5.41
CA GLY A 105 13.31 -3.64 4.58
C GLY A 105 12.61 -2.47 3.87
N VAL A 106 12.19 -2.70 2.64
CA VAL A 106 11.39 -1.75 1.89
C VAL A 106 10.17 -2.47 1.35
N ILE A 107 8.98 -1.95 1.59
CA ILE A 107 7.79 -2.30 0.83
C ILE A 107 7.74 -1.31 -0.32
N SER A 108 8.07 -1.79 -1.53
CA SER A 108 8.17 -0.96 -2.73
C SER A 108 6.81 -0.66 -3.31
N ASP A 109 6.02 -1.71 -3.52
CA ASP A 109 4.72 -1.63 -4.17
C ASP A 109 3.73 -2.54 -3.47
N VAL A 110 2.49 -2.08 -3.33
CA VAL A 110 1.38 -2.89 -2.84
C VAL A 110 0.08 -2.47 -3.50
N PHE A 111 -0.68 -3.43 -3.95
CA PHE A 111 -1.99 -3.19 -4.52
C PHE A 111 -2.94 -4.35 -4.21
N VAL A 112 -4.19 -4.02 -3.97
CA VAL A 112 -5.30 -4.96 -3.83
C VAL A 112 -6.46 -4.43 -4.66
N LEU A 113 -7.08 -5.29 -5.44
CA LEU A 113 -8.29 -4.95 -6.20
C LEU A 113 -9.33 -4.31 -5.29
N GLU A 114 -10.02 -3.31 -5.78
CA GLU A 114 -10.94 -2.49 -4.98
C GLU A 114 -12.01 -3.35 -4.29
N GLU A 115 -12.57 -4.32 -4.98
CA GLU A 115 -13.62 -5.23 -4.51
C GLU A 115 -13.11 -6.18 -3.41
N ARG A 116 -11.80 -6.26 -3.22
CA ARG A 116 -11.12 -7.08 -2.22
C ARG A 116 -10.47 -6.27 -1.10
N ARG A 117 -10.57 -4.93 -1.16
CA ARG A 117 -10.12 -4.04 -0.08
C ARG A 117 -11.00 -4.20 1.17
N ARG A 118 -10.52 -3.66 2.29
CA ARG A 118 -11.21 -3.71 3.60
C ARG A 118 -11.52 -5.10 4.14
N LYS A 119 -10.97 -6.16 3.53
CA LYS A 119 -11.06 -7.57 3.97
C LYS A 119 -9.78 -8.06 4.64
N GLY A 120 -8.90 -7.15 5.06
CA GLY A 120 -7.63 -7.49 5.74
C GLY A 120 -6.55 -8.09 4.85
N VAL A 121 -6.70 -8.08 3.51
CA VAL A 121 -5.75 -8.69 2.56
C VAL A 121 -4.35 -8.09 2.72
N THR A 122 -4.24 -6.76 2.72
CA THR A 122 -2.94 -6.07 2.89
C THR A 122 -2.27 -6.44 4.21
N LYS A 123 -3.05 -6.55 5.30
CA LYS A 123 -2.51 -6.97 6.60
C LYS A 123 -1.95 -8.38 6.55
N LYS A 124 -2.67 -9.33 5.95
CA LYS A 124 -2.19 -10.71 5.80
C LYS A 124 -0.90 -10.78 4.97
N MET A 125 -0.80 -10.02 3.87
CA MET A 125 0.46 -9.91 3.10
C MET A 125 1.58 -9.30 3.93
N LEU A 126 1.29 -8.25 4.71
CA LEU A 126 2.27 -7.64 5.61
C LEU A 126 2.77 -8.62 6.68
N ASP A 127 1.90 -9.44 7.24
CA ASP A 127 2.29 -10.47 8.23
C ASP A 127 3.31 -11.48 7.64
N VAL A 128 3.14 -11.87 6.37
CA VAL A 128 4.12 -12.69 5.63
C VAL A 128 5.41 -11.93 5.38
N ALA A 129 5.33 -10.68 4.93
CA ALA A 129 6.48 -9.82 4.69
C ALA A 129 7.30 -9.61 5.96
N VAL A 130 6.66 -9.32 7.09
CA VAL A 130 7.32 -9.11 8.40
C VAL A 130 8.08 -10.36 8.85
N LYS A 131 7.52 -11.56 8.66
CA LYS A 131 8.22 -12.81 8.95
C LYS A 131 9.49 -12.94 8.10
N TRP A 132 9.41 -12.62 6.81
CA TRP A 132 10.55 -12.65 5.91
C TRP A 132 11.61 -11.61 6.27
N PHE A 133 11.24 -10.38 6.56
CA PHE A 133 12.15 -9.34 7.02
C PHE A 133 12.87 -9.73 8.32
N LYS A 134 12.14 -10.28 9.30
CA LYS A 134 12.74 -10.78 10.57
C LYS A 134 13.72 -11.92 10.33
N LYS A 135 13.39 -12.89 9.47
CA LYS A 135 14.30 -13.99 9.07
C LYS A 135 15.61 -13.43 8.46
N ASN A 136 15.52 -12.32 7.73
CA ASN A 136 16.68 -11.64 7.14
C ASN A 136 17.36 -10.64 8.10
N LYS A 137 17.03 -10.67 9.39
CA LYS A 137 17.62 -9.81 10.43
C LYS A 137 17.44 -8.30 10.15
N VAL A 138 16.36 -7.92 9.48
CA VAL A 138 15.94 -6.53 9.29
C VAL A 138 15.25 -6.04 10.56
N ARG A 139 15.62 -4.86 11.02
CA ARG A 139 15.05 -4.23 12.23
C ARG A 139 13.99 -3.19 11.92
N SER A 140 14.10 -2.53 10.77
CA SER A 140 13.14 -1.52 10.35
C SER A 140 12.67 -1.75 8.91
N VAL A 141 11.38 -1.53 8.67
CA VAL A 141 10.75 -1.60 7.35
C VAL A 141 10.26 -0.21 6.99
N ARG A 142 10.56 0.22 5.77
CA ARG A 142 10.17 1.54 5.26
C ARG A 142 9.27 1.39 4.04
N LEU A 143 8.41 2.38 3.83
CA LEU A 143 7.62 2.54 2.62
C LEU A 143 7.41 4.03 2.34
N GLY A 144 7.16 4.36 1.08
CA GLY A 144 6.76 5.71 0.68
C GLY A 144 5.25 5.76 0.43
N VAL A 145 4.61 6.82 0.89
CA VAL A 145 3.20 7.12 0.58
C VAL A 145 3.12 8.55 0.09
N ALA A 146 2.43 8.78 -1.02
CA ALA A 146 2.17 10.13 -1.50
C ALA A 146 1.48 10.95 -0.40
N ASN A 147 1.91 12.20 -0.21
CA ASN A 147 1.38 13.05 0.87
C ASN A 147 -0.14 13.20 0.79
N ASP A 148 -0.68 13.25 -0.42
CA ASP A 148 -2.11 13.48 -0.69
C ASP A 148 -2.92 12.17 -0.71
N ASN A 149 -2.27 11.00 -0.61
CA ASN A 149 -2.94 9.71 -0.44
C ASN A 149 -3.34 9.49 1.03
N LEU A 150 -4.40 10.18 1.44
CA LEU A 150 -4.87 10.16 2.84
C LEU A 150 -5.35 8.76 3.27
N GLU A 151 -5.96 8.01 2.34
CA GLU A 151 -6.43 6.65 2.60
C GLU A 151 -5.25 5.71 2.91
N ALA A 152 -4.25 5.66 2.05
CA ALA A 152 -3.07 4.82 2.29
C ALA A 152 -2.33 5.22 3.58
N ARG A 153 -2.20 6.53 3.86
CA ARG A 153 -1.60 7.02 5.12
C ARG A 153 -2.35 6.53 6.36
N ALA A 154 -3.69 6.53 6.32
CA ALA A 154 -4.51 6.03 7.42
C ALA A 154 -4.35 4.51 7.60
N VAL A 155 -4.38 3.76 6.50
CA VAL A 155 -4.21 2.29 6.49
C VAL A 155 -2.85 1.90 7.07
N TRP A 156 -1.75 2.52 6.63
CA TRP A 156 -0.42 2.21 7.12
C TRP A 156 -0.22 2.57 8.60
N ARG A 157 -0.82 3.69 9.05
CA ARG A 157 -0.83 4.04 10.48
C ARG A 157 -1.53 2.98 11.33
N GLN A 158 -2.69 2.46 10.89
CA GLN A 158 -3.38 1.37 11.58
C GLN A 158 -2.56 0.07 11.63
N MET A 159 -1.65 -0.12 10.68
CA MET A 159 -0.71 -1.25 10.66
C MET A 159 0.58 -1.01 11.45
N GLY A 160 0.69 0.12 12.18
CA GLY A 160 1.82 0.45 13.04
C GLY A 160 2.97 1.17 12.34
N PHE A 161 2.77 1.70 11.12
CA PHE A 161 3.77 2.54 10.49
C PHE A 161 3.62 3.99 10.94
N GLU A 162 4.72 4.58 11.38
CA GLU A 162 4.79 5.98 11.79
C GLU A 162 5.60 6.81 10.77
N PRO A 163 5.27 8.10 10.62
CA PRO A 163 6.07 9.00 9.80
C PRO A 163 7.52 9.04 10.29
N TYR A 164 8.46 8.71 9.40
CA TYR A 164 9.89 8.62 9.72
C TYR A 164 10.71 9.70 9.02
N MET A 165 10.42 9.98 7.75
CA MET A 165 11.15 10.96 6.94
C MET A 165 10.18 11.74 6.07
N ILE A 166 10.47 13.01 5.84
CA ILE A 166 9.67 13.86 4.95
C ILE A 166 10.56 14.28 3.78
N TYR A 167 10.17 13.92 2.58
CA TYR A 167 10.76 14.44 1.35
C TYR A 167 10.16 15.82 1.04
N LYS A 168 11.01 16.77 0.68
CA LYS A 168 10.62 18.09 0.20
C LYS A 168 11.02 18.23 -1.25
N ARG A 169 10.17 18.84 -2.06
CA ARG A 169 10.45 19.14 -3.47
C ARG A 169 10.46 20.64 -3.69
N LEU A 170 11.40 21.11 -4.50
CA LEU A 170 11.40 22.43 -5.11
C LEU A 170 11.19 22.24 -6.61
N ASP A 171 10.13 22.81 -7.14
CA ASP A 171 9.87 22.83 -8.57
C ASP A 171 10.62 24.03 -9.18
N LEU A 172 11.59 23.74 -10.04
CA LEU A 172 12.46 24.77 -10.62
C LEU A 172 11.81 25.50 -11.79
N ASP A 173 10.76 24.93 -12.39
CA ASP A 173 10.02 25.54 -13.51
C ASP A 173 8.84 26.43 -13.03
N ARG A 174 8.61 26.48 -11.72
CA ARG A 174 7.54 27.28 -11.14
C ARG A 174 7.89 28.77 -11.25
N LYS A 175 7.29 29.46 -12.20
CA LYS A 175 7.37 30.94 -12.29
C LYS A 175 6.78 31.54 -11.00
N GLU A 176 7.66 32.18 -10.21
CA GLU A 176 7.39 32.93 -8.97
C GLU A 176 6.67 32.13 -7.87
N MET A 177 7.36 31.97 -6.78
CA MET A 177 6.78 31.42 -5.55
C MET A 177 5.72 32.40 -5.03
N GLU A 178 4.45 32.09 -5.21
CA GLU A 178 3.44 32.71 -4.36
C GLU A 178 3.82 32.41 -2.89
N PRO A 179 3.85 33.43 -2.02
CA PRO A 179 4.18 33.22 -0.62
C PRO A 179 3.19 32.19 -0.03
N PRO A 180 3.63 31.29 0.85
CA PRO A 180 2.76 30.27 1.41
C PRO A 180 1.51 30.94 1.99
N VAL A 181 0.35 30.50 1.53
CA VAL A 181 -0.94 30.94 2.03
C VAL A 181 -0.89 30.86 3.55
N LYS A 182 -0.90 32.00 4.21
CA LYS A 182 -0.89 32.07 5.68
C LYS A 182 -2.15 31.36 6.17
N THR A 183 -2.03 30.09 6.50
CA THR A 183 -3.10 29.30 7.11
C THR A 183 -3.59 30.07 8.32
N LYS A 184 -4.88 30.43 8.31
CA LYS A 184 -5.54 31.20 9.37
C LYS A 184 -5.57 30.42 10.70
N ARG A 185 -4.41 30.27 11.36
CA ARG A 185 -4.29 29.72 12.71
C ARG A 185 -4.86 30.63 13.83
N ARG A 186 -5.55 31.74 13.46
CA ARG A 186 -5.88 32.80 14.44
C ARG A 186 -7.30 32.83 14.97
N LYS A 187 -8.26 32.02 14.52
CA LYS A 187 -9.64 32.13 15.06
C LYS A 187 -9.91 31.24 16.28
N ILE A 188 -9.27 30.07 16.42
CA ILE A 188 -9.58 29.13 17.50
C ILE A 188 -9.09 29.59 18.88
N VAL A 189 -7.92 30.28 18.92
CA VAL A 189 -7.36 30.74 20.22
C VAL A 189 -8.10 31.94 20.77
N LYS A 190 -8.65 32.83 19.92
CA LYS A 190 -9.43 33.98 20.40
C LYS A 190 -10.80 33.59 20.94
N GLN A 191 -11.46 32.60 20.38
CA GLN A 191 -12.77 32.15 20.86
C GLN A 191 -12.68 31.50 22.24
N LYS A 192 -11.74 30.61 22.49
CA LYS A 192 -11.51 30.00 23.81
C LYS A 192 -11.11 31.01 24.90
N LYS A 193 -10.49 32.13 24.51
CA LYS A 193 -10.12 33.20 25.49
C LYS A 193 -11.26 34.13 25.82
N LEU A 194 -12.25 34.29 24.93
CA LEU A 194 -13.48 35.06 25.18
C LEU A 194 -14.48 34.27 26.05
N GLU A 195 -14.61 32.96 25.81
CA GLU A 195 -15.49 32.10 26.64
C GLU A 195 -15.00 32.00 28.09
N LYS A 196 -13.66 31.91 28.28
CA LYS A 196 -13.04 31.89 29.62
C LYS A 196 -13.17 33.22 30.39
N ARG A 197 -13.47 34.34 29.70
CA ARG A 197 -13.69 35.67 30.34
C ARG A 197 -15.17 35.98 30.64
N ARG A 198 -16.09 35.18 30.11
CA ARG A 198 -17.54 35.36 30.33
C ARG A 198 -18.12 34.49 31.44
N GLY A 199 -17.27 33.69 32.14
CA GLY A 199 -17.69 33.05 33.39
C GLY A 199 -18.86 32.06 33.25
N LEU A 200 -18.89 31.31 32.13
CA LEU A 200 -19.81 30.17 31.93
C LEU A 200 -19.03 28.89 31.85
#